data_6b7b01edec43a8815e7624d50bad3b4b
#
_entry.id   6b7b01edec43a8815e7624d50bad3b4b
#
_cell.length_a   1.000
_cell.length_b   1.000
_cell.length_c   1.000
_cell.angle_alpha   90.00
_cell.angle_beta   90.00
_cell.angle_gamma   90.00
#
_symmetry.space_group_name_H-M   'P 1'
#
loop_
_entity.id
_entity.type
_entity.pdbx_description
1 polymer ?
#
loop_
_entity_poly.entity_id
_entity_poly.type
_entity_poly.pdbx_seq_one_letter_code
_entity_poly.pdbx_strand_id
1 'polypeptide(L)'
;MQYKLPLNFVLSFCKDVIPDQGEDSYCYSFCDTAGMLGVFDGCGGAGAKKHDCYSGKTEAYIASRLCSGAFYDSFRRNFPNNMPAEKLAEEIFLPTALQRLKENEPDQDGIRITGSMVRTLPTTAAAALVRKAKGGMLEVSAFWAGDSRVYVLDKTGLAQLTQDDTSVADPMENLYEDGVLKNIFCSDRKVTLHTKTVTLKPPFIVLTATDGCFGYVSTPMEFEGILLHSLLNADNPKQWEQNMQEMIALSAGDDHTMCLAAFGYRGFVAIQRNLSKRYEEILNAYLNPVYALAQEDREGRQALWGKYRSDYMRYLEEKSE
;
A
#
# COMPACT_ATOMS: atom_id res chain seq x y z
N MET A 1 15.95 -25.58 -16.75
CA MET A 1 14.92 -24.59 -17.16
C MET A 1 14.79 -23.56 -16.06
N GLN A 2 15.06 -22.31 -16.37
CA GLN A 2 14.87 -21.22 -15.40
C GLN A 2 13.37 -20.91 -15.41
N TYR A 3 12.65 -21.36 -14.35
CA TYR A 3 11.22 -21.08 -14.24
C TYR A 3 11.02 -19.55 -14.17
N LYS A 4 10.12 -19.01 -15.00
CA LYS A 4 9.73 -17.59 -14.92
C LYS A 4 8.96 -17.30 -13.64
N LEU A 5 8.98 -16.05 -13.20
CA LEU A 5 8.09 -15.57 -12.15
C LEU A 5 6.64 -15.89 -12.58
N PRO A 6 5.83 -16.56 -11.75
CA PRO A 6 4.48 -16.97 -12.15
C PRO A 6 3.48 -15.79 -12.07
N LEU A 7 3.87 -14.65 -12.62
CA LEU A 7 3.03 -13.44 -12.70
C LEU A 7 1.89 -13.68 -13.69
N ASN A 8 0.68 -13.40 -13.28
CA ASN A 8 -0.51 -13.43 -14.12
C ASN A 8 -0.76 -12.08 -14.81
N PHE A 9 -0.86 -11.01 -14.02
CA PHE A 9 -1.04 -9.64 -14.47
C PHE A 9 -0.72 -8.66 -13.34
N VAL A 10 -0.65 -7.39 -13.70
CA VAL A 10 -0.57 -6.26 -12.79
C VAL A 10 -1.75 -5.33 -13.07
N LEU A 11 -2.37 -4.82 -12.02
CA LEU A 11 -3.38 -3.76 -12.08
C LEU A 11 -2.87 -2.57 -11.28
N SER A 12 -3.21 -1.35 -11.71
CA SER A 12 -2.86 -0.15 -10.98
C SER A 12 -3.77 1.01 -11.34
N PHE A 13 -4.13 1.79 -10.36
CA PHE A 13 -4.79 3.07 -10.55
C PHE A 13 -4.25 4.09 -9.57
N CYS A 14 -4.35 5.35 -9.96
CA CYS A 14 -4.08 6.52 -9.13
C CYS A 14 -5.17 7.52 -9.47
N LYS A 15 -5.97 7.89 -8.50
CA LYS A 15 -7.14 8.72 -8.69
C LYS A 15 -7.11 9.90 -7.73
N ASP A 16 -7.12 11.09 -8.31
CA ASP A 16 -7.23 12.32 -7.56
C ASP A 16 -8.68 12.53 -7.08
N VAL A 17 -8.88 12.90 -5.82
CA VAL A 17 -10.18 13.38 -5.32
C VAL A 17 -10.52 14.73 -5.95
N ILE A 18 -9.53 15.61 -6.04
CA ILE A 18 -9.67 16.88 -6.76
C ILE A 18 -8.87 16.77 -8.06
N PRO A 19 -9.51 16.81 -9.24
CA PRO A 19 -8.83 16.65 -10.52
C PRO A 19 -7.59 17.53 -10.66
N ASP A 20 -6.49 16.93 -11.13
CA ASP A 20 -5.18 17.56 -11.35
C ASP A 20 -4.46 18.07 -10.09
N GLN A 21 -4.95 17.74 -8.89
CA GLN A 21 -4.33 18.12 -7.63
C GLN A 21 -3.80 16.93 -6.82
N GLY A 22 -3.96 15.72 -7.32
CA GLY A 22 -3.54 14.51 -6.62
C GLY A 22 -2.04 14.49 -6.29
N GLU A 23 -1.74 14.14 -5.05
CA GLU A 23 -0.38 14.12 -4.49
C GLU A 23 0.21 12.71 -4.46
N ASP A 24 -0.60 11.68 -4.68
CA ASP A 24 -0.19 10.28 -4.77
C ASP A 24 0.65 9.98 -6.00
N SER A 25 1.52 8.99 -5.86
CA SER A 25 2.21 8.37 -6.98
C SER A 25 2.43 6.87 -6.78
N TYR A 26 2.74 6.17 -7.87
CA TYR A 26 3.02 4.74 -7.83
C TYR A 26 4.09 4.35 -8.86
N CYS A 27 4.67 3.18 -8.66
CA CYS A 27 5.49 2.54 -9.68
C CYS A 27 5.40 1.01 -9.58
N TYR A 28 5.64 0.34 -10.69
CA TYR A 28 5.86 -1.10 -10.73
C TYR A 28 6.80 -1.48 -11.87
N SER A 29 7.48 -2.60 -11.72
CA SER A 29 8.29 -3.22 -12.77
C SER A 29 8.43 -4.71 -12.52
N PHE A 30 8.31 -5.51 -13.56
CA PHE A 30 8.39 -6.96 -13.50
C PHE A 30 9.31 -7.51 -14.58
N CYS A 31 10.00 -8.60 -14.25
CA CYS A 31 10.79 -9.38 -15.17
C CYS A 31 10.63 -10.88 -14.88
N ASP A 32 11.38 -11.73 -15.61
CA ASP A 32 11.26 -13.18 -15.50
C ASP A 32 11.60 -13.77 -14.11
N THR A 33 12.30 -13.04 -13.25
CA THR A 33 12.82 -13.56 -11.97
C THR A 33 12.34 -12.82 -10.75
N ALA A 34 11.87 -11.57 -10.89
CA ALA A 34 11.34 -10.78 -9.79
C ALA A 34 10.39 -9.69 -10.29
N GLY A 35 9.73 -9.03 -9.36
CA GLY A 35 8.91 -7.87 -9.60
C GLY A 35 8.86 -6.96 -8.42
N MET A 36 8.52 -5.72 -8.67
CA MET A 36 8.26 -4.72 -7.63
C MET A 36 7.00 -3.95 -7.93
N LEU A 37 6.35 -3.47 -6.89
CA LEU A 37 5.23 -2.52 -6.93
C LEU A 37 5.29 -1.64 -5.68
N GLY A 38 4.83 -0.40 -5.78
CA GLY A 38 4.82 0.53 -4.66
C GLY A 38 3.91 1.71 -4.89
N VAL A 39 3.39 2.25 -3.80
CA VAL A 39 2.61 3.49 -3.72
C VAL A 39 3.30 4.46 -2.76
N PHE A 40 3.11 5.75 -3.02
CA PHE A 40 3.74 6.85 -2.30
C PHE A 40 2.68 7.94 -2.18
N ASP A 41 2.19 8.16 -0.97
CA ASP A 41 1.20 9.16 -0.66
C ASP A 41 1.90 10.46 -0.28
N GLY A 42 1.61 11.53 -0.98
CA GLY A 42 2.13 12.85 -0.68
C GLY A 42 1.37 13.47 0.48
N CYS A 43 2.04 13.66 1.64
CA CYS A 43 1.39 14.16 2.85
C CYS A 43 0.98 15.65 2.71
N GLY A 44 -0.15 15.91 2.06
CA GLY A 44 -0.64 17.25 1.70
C GLY A 44 -0.81 18.19 2.87
N GLY A 45 -1.26 17.69 4.03
CA GLY A 45 -1.37 18.48 5.25
C GLY A 45 -0.05 19.08 5.74
N ALA A 46 1.06 18.32 5.64
CA ALA A 46 2.39 18.76 6.06
C ALA A 46 3.17 19.45 4.94
N GLY A 47 2.92 19.09 3.68
CA GLY A 47 3.61 19.58 2.47
C GLY A 47 2.72 20.38 1.52
N ALA A 48 1.71 21.09 2.03
CA ALA A 48 0.74 21.86 1.22
C ALA A 48 1.36 23.06 0.46
N LYS A 49 2.58 23.46 0.82
CA LYS A 49 3.22 24.62 0.22
C LYS A 49 3.50 24.39 -1.26
N LYS A 50 3.07 25.33 -2.08
CA LYS A 50 3.29 25.37 -3.54
C LYS A 50 4.47 26.27 -3.86
N HIS A 51 5.26 25.89 -4.85
CA HIS A 51 6.42 26.65 -5.30
C HIS A 51 6.43 26.81 -6.82
N ASP A 52 6.86 27.98 -7.31
CA ASP A 52 6.95 28.26 -8.74
C ASP A 52 7.97 27.35 -9.44
N CYS A 53 9.06 26.98 -8.74
CA CYS A 53 10.03 26.00 -9.26
C CYS A 53 9.44 24.62 -9.53
N TYR A 54 8.28 24.30 -8.93
CA TYR A 54 7.51 23.06 -9.15
C TYR A 54 6.27 23.29 -10.05
N SER A 55 6.25 24.38 -10.81
CA SER A 55 5.10 24.74 -11.64
C SER A 55 3.78 24.83 -10.84
N GLY A 56 3.85 25.35 -9.62
CA GLY A 56 2.71 25.50 -8.74
C GLY A 56 2.22 24.22 -8.06
N LYS A 57 2.96 23.12 -8.16
CA LYS A 57 2.65 21.89 -7.40
C LYS A 57 3.13 21.99 -5.95
N THR A 58 2.52 21.17 -5.09
CA THR A 58 2.84 21.09 -3.67
C THR A 58 4.15 20.33 -3.41
N GLU A 59 4.74 20.53 -2.24
CA GLU A 59 5.89 19.76 -1.79
C GLU A 59 5.55 18.28 -1.67
N ALA A 60 4.35 17.94 -1.21
CA ALA A 60 3.83 16.59 -1.12
C ALA A 60 3.77 15.90 -2.50
N TYR A 61 3.23 16.60 -3.51
CA TYR A 61 3.22 16.12 -4.90
C TYR A 61 4.61 15.76 -5.41
N ILE A 62 5.60 16.62 -5.17
CA ILE A 62 6.98 16.40 -5.63
C ILE A 62 7.62 15.25 -4.86
N ALA A 63 7.44 15.20 -3.55
CA ALA A 63 8.03 14.18 -2.69
C ALA A 63 7.63 12.75 -3.10
N SER A 64 6.34 12.50 -3.29
CA SER A 64 5.83 11.18 -3.68
C SER A 64 6.46 10.70 -4.99
N ARG A 65 6.62 11.57 -5.98
CA ARG A 65 7.22 11.24 -7.28
C ARG A 65 8.73 11.05 -7.21
N LEU A 66 9.43 11.81 -6.39
CA LEU A 66 10.87 11.62 -6.15
C LEU A 66 11.15 10.27 -5.47
N CYS A 67 10.36 9.91 -4.44
CA CYS A 67 10.50 8.62 -3.76
C CYS A 67 10.11 7.44 -4.67
N SER A 68 9.02 7.55 -5.41
CA SER A 68 8.59 6.57 -6.40
C SER A 68 9.67 6.32 -7.45
N GLY A 69 10.24 7.39 -8.02
CA GLY A 69 11.34 7.29 -8.98
C GLY A 69 12.62 6.71 -8.37
N ALA A 70 12.93 7.05 -7.11
CA ALA A 70 14.07 6.48 -6.39
C ALA A 70 13.91 4.97 -6.20
N PHE A 71 12.71 4.50 -5.82
CA PHE A 71 12.43 3.08 -5.67
C PHE A 71 12.55 2.34 -7.00
N TYR A 72 11.95 2.88 -8.06
CA TYR A 72 12.01 2.31 -9.39
C TYR A 72 13.45 2.14 -9.90
N ASP A 73 14.29 3.17 -9.76
CA ASP A 73 15.68 3.14 -10.21
C ASP A 73 16.54 2.21 -9.35
N SER A 74 16.32 2.18 -8.04
CA SER A 74 17.01 1.28 -7.11
C SER A 74 16.78 -0.18 -7.48
N PHE A 75 15.52 -0.52 -7.82
CA PHE A 75 15.18 -1.86 -8.30
C PHE A 75 15.87 -2.17 -9.62
N ARG A 76 15.74 -1.32 -10.64
CA ARG A 76 16.27 -1.59 -11.98
C ARG A 76 17.78 -1.75 -12.03
N ARG A 77 18.50 -0.96 -11.23
CA ARG A 77 19.98 -1.01 -11.19
C ARG A 77 20.51 -2.24 -10.47
N ASN A 78 19.79 -2.73 -9.45
CA ASN A 78 20.28 -3.77 -8.56
C ASN A 78 19.60 -5.13 -8.75
N PHE A 79 18.64 -5.21 -9.64
CA PHE A 79 17.89 -6.43 -9.92
C PHE A 79 18.77 -7.64 -10.29
N PRO A 80 19.80 -7.55 -11.15
CA PRO A 80 20.63 -8.70 -11.48
C PRO A 80 21.48 -9.23 -10.32
N ASN A 81 21.70 -8.43 -9.27
CA ASN A 81 22.70 -8.69 -8.24
C ASN A 81 22.22 -9.57 -7.09
N ASN A 82 20.96 -10.01 -7.10
CA ASN A 82 20.39 -10.88 -6.05
C ASN A 82 20.63 -10.36 -4.61
N MET A 83 20.69 -9.02 -4.46
CA MET A 83 20.93 -8.36 -3.16
C MET A 83 19.78 -8.69 -2.19
N PRO A 84 20.05 -9.00 -0.92
CA PRO A 84 19.02 -9.13 0.11
C PRO A 84 18.10 -7.92 0.14
N ALA A 85 16.82 -8.13 0.42
CA ALA A 85 15.80 -7.07 0.37
C ALA A 85 16.10 -5.94 1.36
N GLU A 86 16.54 -6.29 2.57
CA GLU A 86 16.94 -5.34 3.61
C GLU A 86 18.10 -4.44 3.14
N LYS A 87 19.12 -5.05 2.51
CA LYS A 87 20.25 -4.29 1.96
C LYS A 87 19.82 -3.38 0.81
N LEU A 88 18.92 -3.86 -0.07
CA LEU A 88 18.37 -3.01 -1.12
C LEU A 88 17.63 -1.80 -0.55
N ALA A 89 16.87 -2.01 0.52
CA ALA A 89 16.15 -0.96 1.22
C ALA A 89 17.10 0.06 1.87
N GLU A 90 18.01 -0.42 2.72
CA GLU A 90 18.84 0.43 3.58
C GLU A 90 20.04 1.06 2.85
N GLU A 91 20.71 0.29 1.98
CA GLU A 91 21.95 0.74 1.33
C GLU A 91 21.72 1.44 -0.01
N ILE A 92 20.57 1.21 -0.68
CA ILE A 92 20.32 1.73 -2.03
C ILE A 92 19.09 2.63 -2.08
N PHE A 93 17.90 2.10 -1.72
CA PHE A 93 16.66 2.88 -1.88
C PHE A 93 16.62 4.07 -0.93
N LEU A 94 16.78 3.85 0.36
CA LEU A 94 16.69 4.91 1.37
C LEU A 94 17.67 6.07 1.09
N PRO A 95 18.99 5.84 0.89
CA PRO A 95 19.90 6.93 0.56
C PRO A 95 19.56 7.64 -0.74
N THR A 96 19.12 6.89 -1.78
CA THR A 96 18.73 7.48 -3.07
C THR A 96 17.50 8.38 -2.93
N ALA A 97 16.50 7.95 -2.16
CA ALA A 97 15.29 8.75 -1.91
C ALA A 97 15.62 10.03 -1.14
N LEU A 98 16.38 9.92 -0.03
CA LEU A 98 16.78 11.06 0.78
C LEU A 98 17.65 12.05 0.00
N GLN A 99 18.58 11.56 -0.83
CA GLN A 99 19.38 12.41 -1.71
C GLN A 99 18.49 13.18 -2.68
N ARG A 100 17.54 12.52 -3.36
CA ARG A 100 16.62 13.19 -4.29
C ARG A 100 15.76 14.23 -3.61
N LEU A 101 15.21 13.94 -2.43
CA LEU A 101 14.46 14.91 -1.65
C LEU A 101 15.34 16.11 -1.31
N LYS A 102 16.58 15.89 -0.87
CA LYS A 102 17.51 16.97 -0.52
C LYS A 102 17.93 17.85 -1.68
N GLU A 103 18.22 17.23 -2.83
CA GLU A 103 18.62 17.94 -4.05
C GLU A 103 17.47 18.76 -4.68
N ASN A 104 16.23 18.43 -4.33
CA ASN A 104 15.03 19.12 -4.82
C ASN A 104 14.34 19.97 -3.74
N GLU A 105 15.01 20.28 -2.62
CA GLU A 105 14.46 21.26 -1.68
C GLU A 105 14.26 22.62 -2.38
N PRO A 106 13.08 23.23 -2.22
CA PRO A 106 12.86 24.56 -2.78
C PRO A 106 13.76 25.59 -2.09
N ASP A 107 14.17 26.63 -2.82
CA ASP A 107 14.86 27.77 -2.24
C ASP A 107 14.00 28.40 -1.15
N GLN A 108 14.59 28.63 0.00
CA GLN A 108 13.88 29.18 1.14
C GLN A 108 13.85 30.71 1.04
N ASP A 109 12.89 31.22 0.27
CA ASP A 109 12.58 32.64 0.27
C ASP A 109 11.73 32.98 1.51
N GLY A 110 12.35 33.53 2.54
CA GLY A 110 11.65 34.15 3.68
C GLY A 110 11.71 33.36 5.00
N ILE A 111 10.92 33.84 5.97
CA ILE A 111 10.90 33.36 7.36
C ILE A 111 10.45 31.90 7.40
N ARG A 112 11.31 31.04 7.93
CA ARG A 112 10.97 29.64 8.20
C ARG A 112 9.87 29.61 9.26
N ILE A 113 8.65 29.23 8.87
CA ILE A 113 7.63 28.84 9.84
C ILE A 113 8.07 27.49 10.41
N THR A 114 8.71 27.49 11.56
CA THR A 114 9.11 26.27 12.27
C THR A 114 7.95 25.81 13.15
N GLY A 115 7.09 24.95 12.61
CA GLY A 115 6.08 24.22 13.40
C GLY A 115 6.48 22.75 13.52
N SER A 116 6.08 22.09 14.59
CA SER A 116 6.36 20.64 14.79
C SER A 116 5.70 19.76 13.72
N MET A 117 4.70 20.25 13.01
CA MET A 117 3.91 19.55 12.00
C MET A 117 4.36 19.83 10.55
N VAL A 118 5.08 20.93 10.30
CA VAL A 118 5.56 21.26 8.94
C VAL A 118 6.74 20.39 8.59
N ARG A 119 6.74 19.80 7.39
CA ARG A 119 7.81 18.99 6.81
C ARG A 119 8.16 19.52 5.43
N THR A 120 9.40 19.34 5.02
CA THR A 120 9.85 19.66 3.66
C THR A 120 9.84 18.42 2.81
N LEU A 121 9.08 18.45 1.71
CA LEU A 121 8.91 17.31 0.78
C LEU A 121 8.45 16.03 1.49
N PRO A 122 7.28 16.02 2.18
CA PRO A 122 6.82 14.85 2.91
C PRO A 122 6.04 13.87 2.04
N THR A 123 6.32 12.57 2.22
CA THR A 123 5.55 11.48 1.61
C THR A 123 5.66 10.19 2.43
N THR A 124 4.61 9.39 2.42
CA THR A 124 4.69 7.99 2.87
C THR A 124 5.32 7.12 1.78
N ALA A 125 5.57 5.87 2.09
CA ALA A 125 5.95 4.84 1.12
C ALA A 125 5.47 3.48 1.58
N ALA A 126 4.83 2.72 0.69
CA ALA A 126 4.58 1.29 0.86
C ALA A 126 4.90 0.55 -0.43
N ALA A 127 5.88 -0.32 -0.39
CA ALA A 127 6.37 -1.02 -1.57
C ALA A 127 6.66 -2.49 -1.29
N ALA A 128 6.54 -3.33 -2.30
CA ALA A 128 6.84 -4.75 -2.24
C ALA A 128 7.80 -5.18 -3.35
N LEU A 129 8.72 -6.06 -2.99
CA LEU A 129 9.59 -6.79 -3.90
C LEU A 129 9.19 -8.27 -3.86
N VAL A 130 8.91 -8.85 -5.03
CA VAL A 130 8.56 -10.27 -5.15
C VAL A 130 9.67 -10.98 -5.91
N ARG A 131 10.25 -12.02 -5.33
CA ARG A 131 11.33 -12.82 -5.90
C ARG A 131 11.02 -14.31 -5.83
N LYS A 132 11.68 -15.07 -6.68
CA LYS A 132 11.64 -16.53 -6.56
C LYS A 132 12.41 -17.01 -5.34
N ALA A 133 11.83 -17.94 -4.61
CA ALA A 133 12.47 -18.70 -3.54
C ALA A 133 12.58 -20.17 -3.92
N LYS A 134 13.24 -20.96 -3.07
CA LYS A 134 13.39 -22.41 -3.26
C LYS A 134 12.03 -23.13 -3.21
N GLY A 135 11.92 -24.29 -3.85
CA GLY A 135 10.73 -25.14 -3.76
C GLY A 135 9.47 -24.58 -4.44
N GLY A 136 9.60 -23.66 -5.41
CA GLY A 136 8.46 -23.04 -6.08
C GLY A 136 7.73 -22.00 -5.25
N MET A 137 8.33 -21.59 -4.13
CA MET A 137 7.85 -20.49 -3.29
C MET A 137 8.24 -19.14 -3.90
N LEU A 138 7.59 -18.07 -3.43
CA LEU A 138 7.98 -16.68 -3.70
C LEU A 138 8.29 -16.00 -2.38
N GLU A 139 9.36 -15.22 -2.38
CA GLU A 139 9.69 -14.27 -1.32
C GLU A 139 9.01 -12.95 -1.61
N VAL A 140 8.28 -12.43 -0.66
CA VAL A 140 7.64 -11.11 -0.70
C VAL A 140 8.26 -10.27 0.40
N SER A 141 8.98 -9.22 0.02
CA SER A 141 9.61 -8.28 0.95
C SER A 141 8.87 -6.96 0.87
N ALA A 142 8.24 -6.54 1.96
CA ALA A 142 7.60 -5.25 2.10
C ALA A 142 8.61 -4.22 2.65
N PHE A 143 8.50 -2.98 2.17
CA PHE A 143 9.23 -1.81 2.63
C PHE A 143 8.24 -0.70 2.90
N TRP A 144 8.34 -0.01 4.04
CA TRP A 144 7.40 1.08 4.33
C TRP A 144 7.96 2.13 5.29
N ALA A 145 7.41 3.31 5.18
CA ALA A 145 7.44 4.39 6.16
C ALA A 145 6.12 5.18 6.01
N GLY A 146 5.40 5.35 7.11
CA GLY A 146 4.06 5.96 7.12
C GLY A 146 2.95 4.93 7.29
N ASP A 147 1.78 5.23 6.76
CA ASP A 147 0.53 4.49 6.90
C ASP A 147 -0.03 3.91 5.60
N SER A 148 0.59 4.18 4.46
CA SER A 148 0.36 3.38 3.26
C SER A 148 0.75 1.92 3.51
N ARG A 149 0.02 0.97 2.93
CA ARG A 149 0.11 -0.44 3.33
C ARG A 149 0.48 -1.38 2.20
N VAL A 150 1.15 -2.48 2.57
CA VAL A 150 1.36 -3.67 1.73
C VAL A 150 0.51 -4.80 2.28
N TYR A 151 -0.20 -5.49 1.39
CA TYR A 151 -1.06 -6.62 1.74
C TYR A 151 -0.76 -7.87 0.90
N VAL A 152 -1.15 -9.01 1.43
CA VAL A 152 -1.31 -10.27 0.70
C VAL A 152 -2.77 -10.68 0.76
N LEU A 153 -3.35 -11.02 -0.41
CA LEU A 153 -4.68 -11.60 -0.52
C LEU A 153 -4.56 -13.02 -1.08
N ASP A 154 -5.06 -13.98 -0.35
CA ASP A 154 -5.14 -15.39 -0.75
C ASP A 154 -6.48 -16.01 -0.31
N LYS A 155 -6.63 -17.32 -0.46
CA LYS A 155 -7.85 -18.04 -0.07
C LYS A 155 -8.18 -17.95 1.42
N THR A 156 -7.25 -17.53 2.28
CA THR A 156 -7.45 -17.31 3.72
C THR A 156 -7.84 -15.87 4.04
N GLY A 157 -7.85 -14.99 3.06
CA GLY A 157 -8.28 -13.60 3.15
C GLY A 157 -7.15 -12.59 3.01
N LEU A 158 -7.51 -11.32 3.20
CA LEU A 158 -6.60 -10.19 3.17
C LEU A 158 -5.76 -10.16 4.45
N ALA A 159 -4.44 -9.98 4.29
CA ALA A 159 -3.53 -9.81 5.42
C ALA A 159 -2.56 -8.66 5.18
N GLN A 160 -2.40 -7.82 6.20
CA GLN A 160 -1.46 -6.70 6.20
C GLN A 160 -0.04 -7.20 6.49
N LEU A 161 0.95 -6.73 5.71
CA LEU A 161 2.38 -6.99 5.94
C LEU A 161 3.09 -5.84 6.66
N THR A 162 2.59 -4.64 6.53
CA THR A 162 3.13 -3.41 7.12
C THR A 162 2.42 -3.06 8.41
N GLN A 163 3.08 -2.33 9.28
CA GLN A 163 2.46 -1.74 10.47
C GLN A 163 2.54 -0.22 10.34
N ASP A 164 1.42 0.47 10.52
CA ASP A 164 1.35 1.90 10.33
C ASP A 164 2.21 2.66 11.34
N ASP A 165 2.92 3.68 10.86
CA ASP A 165 3.72 4.60 11.67
C ASP A 165 2.89 5.76 12.21
N THR A 166 1.73 5.44 12.79
CA THR A 166 0.81 6.41 13.40
C THR A 166 0.84 6.36 14.92
N SER A 167 0.10 7.25 15.56
CA SER A 167 -0.10 7.22 17.01
C SER A 167 -0.98 6.05 17.46
N VAL A 168 -1.78 5.48 16.56
CA VAL A 168 -2.74 4.40 16.79
C VAL A 168 -2.26 3.14 16.08
N ALA A 169 -2.02 2.07 16.81
CA ALA A 169 -1.44 0.85 16.27
C ALA A 169 -2.47 -0.14 15.68
N ASP A 170 -3.72 -0.11 16.17
CA ASP A 170 -4.77 -1.03 15.72
C ASP A 170 -5.42 -0.50 14.44
N PRO A 171 -5.47 -1.29 13.34
CA PRO A 171 -6.08 -0.87 12.07
C PRO A 171 -7.54 -0.46 12.15
N MET A 172 -8.31 -1.02 13.07
CA MET A 172 -9.71 -0.65 13.27
C MET A 172 -9.84 0.68 14.03
N GLU A 173 -9.02 0.87 15.06
CA GLU A 173 -9.01 2.13 15.81
C GLU A 173 -8.53 3.28 14.94
N ASN A 174 -7.57 3.03 14.04
CA ASN A 174 -7.06 4.04 13.10
C ASN A 174 -8.11 4.55 12.10
N LEU A 175 -9.23 3.82 11.90
CA LEU A 175 -10.37 4.30 11.11
C LEU A 175 -11.26 5.32 11.85
N TYR A 176 -11.16 5.39 13.17
CA TYR A 176 -11.97 6.28 14.01
C TYR A 176 -11.19 7.46 14.58
N GLU A 177 -9.87 7.31 14.68
CA GLU A 177 -8.97 8.32 15.22
C GLU A 177 -8.00 8.74 14.13
N ASP A 178 -7.92 10.01 13.86
CA ASP A 178 -6.97 10.57 12.88
C ASP A 178 -5.55 10.46 13.46
N GLY A 179 -4.91 9.34 13.21
CA GLY A 179 -3.60 8.98 13.76
C GLY A 179 -2.51 9.90 13.23
N VAL A 180 -1.81 10.60 14.14
CA VAL A 180 -0.68 11.46 13.75
C VAL A 180 0.45 10.60 13.18
N LEU A 181 0.85 10.88 11.93
CA LEU A 181 2.01 10.28 11.28
C LEU A 181 3.31 10.62 12.03
N LYS A 182 4.05 9.59 12.46
CA LYS A 182 5.29 9.72 13.23
C LYS A 182 6.55 9.57 12.39
N ASN A 183 6.49 8.82 11.31
CA ASN A 183 7.61 8.43 10.48
C ASN A 183 7.21 8.50 9.01
N ILE A 184 7.80 9.42 8.27
CA ILE A 184 7.56 9.62 6.83
C ILE A 184 8.87 10.03 6.16
N PHE A 185 8.97 9.84 4.85
CA PHE A 185 10.04 10.45 4.06
C PHE A 185 9.86 11.96 4.05
N CYS A 186 10.94 12.68 4.31
CA CYS A 186 11.05 14.12 4.14
C CYS A 186 12.53 14.50 4.04
N SER A 187 12.84 15.70 3.54
CA SER A 187 14.23 16.13 3.38
C SER A 187 14.85 16.71 4.65
N ASP A 188 14.04 17.10 5.62
CA ASP A 188 14.45 17.86 6.82
C ASP A 188 14.52 17.03 8.10
N ARG A 189 14.17 15.73 8.06
CA ARG A 189 14.23 14.81 9.21
C ARG A 189 14.69 13.42 8.83
N LYS A 190 15.09 12.68 9.85
CA LYS A 190 15.41 11.25 9.71
C LYS A 190 14.13 10.44 9.52
N VAL A 191 14.19 9.46 8.66
CA VAL A 191 13.16 8.45 8.45
C VAL A 191 13.73 7.06 8.80
N THR A 192 12.89 6.21 9.35
CA THR A 192 13.17 4.78 9.51
C THR A 192 12.43 4.03 8.40
N LEU A 193 13.15 3.35 7.54
CA LEU A 193 12.55 2.46 6.56
C LEU A 193 12.39 1.07 7.17
N HIS A 194 11.16 0.66 7.37
CA HIS A 194 10.85 -0.68 7.86
C HIS A 194 10.92 -1.70 6.74
N THR A 195 11.29 -2.93 7.08
CA THR A 195 11.34 -4.06 6.15
C THR A 195 10.74 -5.30 6.79
N LYS A 196 10.01 -6.09 6.01
CA LYS A 196 9.50 -7.39 6.41
C LYS A 196 9.47 -8.34 5.23
N THR A 197 10.01 -9.53 5.40
CA THR A 197 10.06 -10.56 4.37
C THR A 197 9.26 -11.79 4.80
N VAL A 198 8.39 -12.26 3.91
CA VAL A 198 7.64 -13.51 4.05
C VAL A 198 7.85 -14.40 2.84
N THR A 199 7.84 -15.72 3.05
CA THR A 199 7.94 -16.69 1.95
C THR A 199 6.60 -17.38 1.77
N LEU A 200 6.01 -17.25 0.57
CA LEU A 200 4.65 -17.65 0.27
C LEU A 200 4.61 -18.69 -0.85
N LYS A 201 3.65 -19.59 -0.74
CA LYS A 201 3.35 -20.55 -1.81
C LYS A 201 2.26 -19.99 -2.73
N PRO A 202 2.51 -19.79 -4.04
CA PRO A 202 1.45 -19.40 -4.96
C PRO A 202 0.31 -20.44 -5.00
N PRO A 203 -0.95 -20.04 -5.27
CA PRO A 203 -1.34 -18.74 -5.77
C PRO A 203 -1.67 -17.71 -4.65
N PHE A 204 -1.34 -16.45 -4.90
CA PHE A 204 -1.71 -15.30 -4.06
C PHE A 204 -1.63 -13.99 -4.86
N ILE A 205 -2.10 -12.91 -4.26
CA ILE A 205 -2.05 -11.55 -4.78
C ILE A 205 -1.26 -10.70 -3.78
N VAL A 206 -0.34 -9.86 -4.25
CA VAL A 206 0.28 -8.79 -3.46
C VAL A 206 -0.30 -7.47 -3.93
N LEU A 207 -0.64 -6.61 -3.00
CA LEU A 207 -1.09 -5.25 -3.33
C LEU A 207 -0.48 -4.22 -2.37
N THR A 208 -0.27 -3.01 -2.90
CA THR A 208 0.12 -1.82 -2.15
C THR A 208 -0.98 -0.79 -2.32
N ALA A 209 -1.35 -0.07 -1.26
CA ALA A 209 -2.43 0.89 -1.27
C ALA A 209 -2.10 2.09 -0.37
N THR A 210 -2.45 3.31 -0.82
CA THR A 210 -2.50 4.50 0.04
C THR A 210 -3.74 4.46 0.91
N ASP A 211 -3.79 5.23 1.98
CA ASP A 211 -4.87 5.25 2.95
C ASP A 211 -6.21 5.66 2.34
N GLY A 212 -6.22 6.50 1.29
CA GLY A 212 -7.43 6.81 0.52
C GLY A 212 -8.17 5.59 -0.01
N CYS A 213 -7.50 4.42 -0.14
CA CYS A 213 -8.13 3.17 -0.54
C CYS A 213 -8.87 2.45 0.60
N PHE A 214 -8.42 2.57 1.83
CA PHE A 214 -8.89 1.78 2.97
C PHE A 214 -9.20 2.59 4.24
N GLY A 215 -8.84 3.87 4.28
CA GLY A 215 -9.01 4.73 5.45
C GLY A 215 -10.43 5.28 5.63
N TYR A 216 -11.30 5.13 4.63
CA TYR A 216 -12.65 5.71 4.61
C TYR A 216 -13.77 4.66 4.65
N VAL A 217 -13.43 3.41 4.96
CA VAL A 217 -14.40 2.34 5.23
C VAL A 217 -14.77 2.30 6.71
N SER A 218 -15.88 1.69 7.08
CA SER A 218 -16.27 1.60 8.49
C SER A 218 -15.55 0.49 9.27
N THR A 219 -14.97 -0.47 8.54
CA THR A 219 -14.21 -1.58 9.12
C THR A 219 -13.15 -2.10 8.12
N PRO A 220 -12.01 -2.66 8.59
CA PRO A 220 -11.02 -3.28 7.68
C PRO A 220 -11.60 -4.43 6.83
N MET A 221 -12.66 -5.12 7.31
CA MET A 221 -13.34 -6.17 6.55
C MET A 221 -14.02 -5.66 5.29
N GLU A 222 -14.50 -4.41 5.29
CA GLU A 222 -15.10 -3.79 4.10
C GLU A 222 -14.09 -3.62 2.97
N PHE A 223 -12.85 -3.29 3.28
CA PHE A 223 -11.82 -3.21 2.24
C PHE A 223 -11.57 -4.56 1.56
N GLU A 224 -11.47 -5.67 2.33
CA GLU A 224 -11.43 -7.01 1.73
C GLU A 224 -12.69 -7.29 0.91
N GLY A 225 -13.85 -6.89 1.43
CA GLY A 225 -15.13 -7.02 0.72
C GLY A 225 -15.15 -6.32 -0.62
N ILE A 226 -14.63 -5.09 -0.71
CA ILE A 226 -14.50 -4.32 -1.95
C ILE A 226 -13.63 -5.08 -2.97
N LEU A 227 -12.46 -5.56 -2.55
CA LEU A 227 -11.54 -6.30 -3.42
C LEU A 227 -12.18 -7.57 -4.00
N LEU A 228 -12.87 -8.34 -3.16
CA LEU A 228 -13.49 -9.60 -3.54
C LEU A 228 -14.78 -9.40 -4.34
N HIS A 229 -15.63 -8.45 -3.94
CA HIS A 229 -16.87 -8.14 -4.66
C HIS A 229 -16.58 -7.65 -6.08
N SER A 230 -15.67 -6.70 -6.22
CA SER A 230 -15.25 -6.17 -7.51
C SER A 230 -14.65 -7.24 -8.42
N LEU A 231 -13.87 -8.19 -7.86
CA LEU A 231 -13.31 -9.34 -8.58
C LEU A 231 -14.40 -10.25 -9.14
N LEU A 232 -15.35 -10.65 -8.30
CA LEU A 232 -16.37 -11.63 -8.69
C LEU A 232 -17.38 -11.07 -9.69
N ASN A 233 -17.53 -9.75 -9.76
CA ASN A 233 -18.38 -9.04 -10.71
C ASN A 233 -17.62 -8.49 -11.93
N ALA A 234 -16.43 -9.01 -12.22
CA ALA A 234 -15.63 -8.60 -13.38
C ALA A 234 -15.45 -9.75 -14.36
N ASP A 235 -15.48 -9.46 -15.66
CA ASP A 235 -15.25 -10.45 -16.72
C ASP A 235 -13.77 -10.63 -17.05
N ASN A 236 -12.93 -9.65 -16.68
CA ASN A 236 -11.50 -9.61 -17.00
C ASN A 236 -10.75 -8.71 -16.00
N PRO A 237 -9.39 -8.76 -15.99
CA PRO A 237 -8.59 -7.96 -15.06
C PRO A 237 -8.85 -6.45 -15.17
N LYS A 238 -9.06 -5.91 -16.38
CA LYS A 238 -9.27 -4.46 -16.56
C LYS A 238 -10.60 -4.01 -15.96
N GLN A 239 -11.64 -4.81 -16.11
CA GLN A 239 -12.93 -4.53 -15.47
C GLN A 239 -12.84 -4.66 -13.95
N TRP A 240 -12.04 -5.62 -13.44
CA TRP A 240 -11.78 -5.71 -11.99
C TRP A 240 -11.13 -4.42 -11.45
N GLU A 241 -10.12 -3.91 -12.15
CA GLU A 241 -9.49 -2.63 -11.80
C GLU A 241 -10.51 -1.48 -11.75
N GLN A 242 -11.36 -1.37 -12.78
CA GLN A 242 -12.40 -0.35 -12.86
C GLN A 242 -13.42 -0.48 -11.72
N ASN A 243 -13.94 -1.69 -11.48
CA ASN A 243 -14.90 -1.94 -10.41
C ASN A 243 -14.30 -1.59 -9.02
N MET A 244 -13.03 -1.97 -8.76
CA MET A 244 -12.33 -1.60 -7.51
C MET A 244 -12.25 -0.09 -7.35
N GLN A 245 -11.79 0.61 -8.39
CA GLN A 245 -11.65 2.06 -8.37
C GLN A 245 -12.99 2.75 -8.13
N GLU A 246 -14.05 2.32 -8.80
CA GLU A 246 -15.40 2.88 -8.64
C GLU A 246 -15.93 2.65 -7.22
N MET A 247 -15.75 1.44 -6.65
CA MET A 247 -16.22 1.14 -5.31
C MET A 247 -15.46 1.92 -4.23
N ILE A 248 -14.14 2.04 -4.35
CA ILE A 248 -13.32 2.82 -3.43
C ILE A 248 -13.72 4.30 -3.48
N ALA A 249 -13.93 4.84 -4.69
CA ALA A 249 -14.31 6.24 -4.88
C ALA A 249 -15.67 6.62 -4.24
N LEU A 250 -16.53 5.65 -3.92
CA LEU A 250 -17.82 5.93 -3.24
C LEU A 250 -17.62 6.44 -1.80
N SER A 251 -16.54 6.06 -1.14
CA SER A 251 -16.27 6.45 0.25
C SER A 251 -14.99 7.28 0.41
N ALA A 252 -14.08 7.24 -0.57
CA ALA A 252 -12.79 7.91 -0.47
C ALA A 252 -12.94 9.42 -0.22
N GLY A 253 -12.28 9.90 0.82
CA GLY A 253 -12.15 11.33 1.16
C GLY A 253 -10.81 11.92 0.76
N ASP A 254 -9.89 11.10 0.24
CA ASP A 254 -8.55 11.49 -0.19
C ASP A 254 -8.16 10.81 -1.51
N ASP A 255 -7.05 11.25 -2.09
CA ASP A 255 -6.44 10.61 -3.24
C ASP A 255 -6.25 9.12 -2.95
N HIS A 256 -6.55 8.26 -3.93
CA HIS A 256 -6.48 6.82 -3.70
C HIS A 256 -5.72 6.12 -4.80
N THR A 257 -4.66 5.45 -4.39
CA THR A 257 -3.71 4.80 -5.29
C THR A 257 -3.46 3.36 -4.87
N MET A 258 -3.51 2.46 -5.84
CA MET A 258 -3.27 1.03 -5.62
C MET A 258 -2.44 0.44 -6.75
N CYS A 259 -1.53 -0.46 -6.39
CA CYS A 259 -0.90 -1.42 -7.31
C CYS A 259 -1.15 -2.84 -6.80
N LEU A 260 -1.52 -3.75 -7.71
CA LEU A 260 -1.83 -5.14 -7.41
C LEU A 260 -1.15 -6.05 -8.43
N ALA A 261 -0.56 -7.16 -7.96
CA ALA A 261 0.04 -8.20 -8.80
C ALA A 261 -0.43 -9.58 -8.37
N ALA A 262 -0.96 -10.38 -9.32
CA ALA A 262 -1.44 -11.73 -9.09
C ALA A 262 -0.41 -12.76 -9.53
N PHE A 263 -0.20 -13.82 -8.72
CA PHE A 263 0.82 -14.82 -8.94
C PHE A 263 0.27 -16.25 -8.86
N GLY A 264 0.63 -17.10 -9.84
CA GLY A 264 0.45 -18.55 -9.78
C GLY A 264 -0.94 -19.08 -10.08
N TYR A 265 -1.83 -18.26 -10.56
CA TYR A 265 -3.17 -18.68 -11.00
C TYR A 265 -3.14 -19.20 -12.45
N ARG A 266 -4.14 -20.03 -12.81
CA ARG A 266 -4.33 -20.52 -14.18
C ARG A 266 -5.19 -19.59 -15.05
N GLY A 267 -5.17 -18.29 -14.78
CA GLY A 267 -5.96 -17.27 -15.46
C GLY A 267 -6.99 -16.59 -14.56
N PHE A 268 -7.69 -15.60 -15.07
CA PHE A 268 -8.58 -14.71 -14.29
C PHE A 268 -9.73 -15.48 -13.61
N VAL A 269 -10.41 -16.36 -14.35
CA VAL A 269 -11.49 -17.21 -13.81
C VAL A 269 -11.00 -18.11 -12.66
N ALA A 270 -9.72 -18.53 -12.70
CA ALA A 270 -9.17 -19.33 -11.62
C ALA A 270 -8.95 -18.50 -10.33
N ILE A 271 -8.71 -17.20 -10.44
CA ILE A 271 -8.67 -16.27 -9.29
C ILE A 271 -10.06 -16.20 -8.67
N GLN A 272 -11.07 -15.92 -9.47
CA GLN A 272 -12.47 -15.85 -9.01
C GLN A 272 -12.89 -17.14 -8.27
N ARG A 273 -12.63 -18.30 -8.84
CA ARG A 273 -12.94 -19.60 -8.22
C ARG A 273 -12.16 -19.84 -6.92
N ASN A 274 -10.91 -19.40 -6.86
CA ASN A 274 -10.07 -19.58 -5.67
C ASN A 274 -10.56 -18.71 -4.50
N LEU A 275 -11.07 -17.50 -4.79
CA LEU A 275 -11.46 -16.51 -3.80
C LEU A 275 -12.98 -16.47 -3.53
N SER A 276 -13.82 -17.17 -4.33
CA SER A 276 -15.28 -17.12 -4.16
C SER A 276 -15.74 -17.59 -2.78
N LYS A 277 -15.15 -18.68 -2.26
CA LYS A 277 -15.50 -19.18 -0.92
C LYS A 277 -15.12 -18.16 0.17
N ARG A 278 -13.99 -17.46 0.02
CA ARG A 278 -13.60 -16.41 0.96
C ARG A 278 -14.55 -15.23 0.89
N TYR A 279 -15.03 -14.88 -0.30
CA TYR A 279 -16.05 -13.83 -0.43
C TYR A 279 -17.37 -14.21 0.27
N GLU A 280 -17.84 -15.44 0.10
CA GLU A 280 -19.03 -15.92 0.83
C GLU A 280 -18.83 -15.84 2.35
N GLU A 281 -17.65 -16.21 2.82
CA GLU A 281 -17.29 -16.13 4.25
C GLU A 281 -17.29 -14.68 4.74
N ILE A 282 -16.57 -13.77 4.06
CA ILE A 282 -16.50 -12.36 4.46
C ILE A 282 -17.88 -11.70 4.44
N LEU A 283 -18.67 -11.99 3.43
CA LEU A 283 -20.02 -11.46 3.28
C LEU A 283 -20.93 -11.90 4.44
N ASN A 284 -20.97 -13.19 4.76
CA ASN A 284 -21.90 -13.75 5.72
C ASN A 284 -21.45 -13.57 7.18
N ALA A 285 -20.16 -13.73 7.46
CA ALA A 285 -19.64 -13.66 8.82
C ALA A 285 -19.33 -12.24 9.30
N TYR A 286 -19.09 -11.30 8.36
CA TYR A 286 -18.61 -9.97 8.71
C TYR A 286 -19.41 -8.83 8.08
N LEU A 287 -19.56 -8.77 6.75
CA LEU A 287 -20.17 -7.61 6.10
C LEU A 287 -21.67 -7.50 6.40
N ASN A 288 -22.44 -8.57 6.22
CA ASN A 288 -23.87 -8.55 6.55
C ASN A 288 -24.12 -8.20 8.03
N PRO A 289 -23.38 -8.78 9.02
CA PRO A 289 -23.44 -8.32 10.39
C PRO A 289 -23.08 -6.85 10.59
N VAL A 290 -22.01 -6.34 9.96
CA VAL A 290 -21.63 -4.91 10.03
C VAL A 290 -22.74 -4.02 9.51
N TYR A 291 -23.32 -4.34 8.35
CA TYR A 291 -24.40 -3.55 7.74
C TYR A 291 -25.72 -3.60 8.51
N ALA A 292 -25.92 -4.60 9.36
CA ALA A 292 -27.07 -4.69 10.26
C ALA A 292 -26.91 -3.85 11.54
N LEU A 293 -25.69 -3.37 11.86
CA LEU A 293 -25.43 -2.52 13.02
C LEU A 293 -25.88 -1.07 12.75
N ALA A 294 -26.30 -0.38 13.82
CA ALA A 294 -26.48 1.06 13.74
C ALA A 294 -25.15 1.77 13.39
N GLN A 295 -25.24 2.94 12.77
CA GLN A 295 -24.05 3.68 12.32
C GLN A 295 -23.11 4.04 13.47
N GLU A 296 -23.63 4.26 14.66
CA GLU A 296 -22.90 4.63 15.88
C GLU A 296 -22.43 3.43 16.70
N ASP A 297 -22.82 2.19 16.32
CA ASP A 297 -22.48 0.98 17.08
C ASP A 297 -21.00 0.56 16.86
N ARG A 298 -20.10 1.27 17.54
CA ARG A 298 -18.66 0.97 17.54
C ARG A 298 -18.34 -0.35 18.25
N GLU A 299 -19.05 -0.68 19.33
CA GLU A 299 -18.81 -1.91 20.09
C GLU A 299 -19.11 -3.15 19.26
N GLY A 300 -20.22 -3.15 18.53
CA GLY A 300 -20.58 -4.23 17.61
C GLY A 300 -19.54 -4.42 16.50
N ARG A 301 -19.06 -3.32 15.89
CA ARG A 301 -17.98 -3.38 14.89
C ARG A 301 -16.68 -3.88 15.49
N GLN A 302 -16.30 -3.43 16.68
CA GLN A 302 -15.11 -3.88 17.38
C GLN A 302 -15.17 -5.37 17.74
N ALA A 303 -16.34 -5.87 18.12
CA ALA A 303 -16.52 -7.30 18.37
C ALA A 303 -16.36 -8.16 17.11
N LEU A 304 -16.81 -7.67 15.95
CA LEU A 304 -16.60 -8.33 14.65
C LEU A 304 -15.13 -8.25 14.23
N TRP A 305 -14.49 -7.11 14.41
CA TRP A 305 -13.06 -6.93 14.19
C TRP A 305 -12.24 -7.91 15.03
N GLY A 306 -12.55 -8.08 16.31
CA GLY A 306 -11.86 -9.01 17.19
C GLY A 306 -11.85 -10.47 16.68
N LYS A 307 -12.87 -10.87 15.91
CA LYS A 307 -12.93 -12.20 15.27
C LYS A 307 -12.13 -12.28 13.97
N TYR A 308 -12.03 -11.18 13.23
CA TYR A 308 -11.37 -11.09 11.93
C TYR A 308 -9.87 -10.76 12.05
N ARG A 309 -9.49 -10.05 13.11
CA ARG A 309 -8.16 -9.46 13.30
C ARG A 309 -7.02 -10.48 13.17
N SER A 310 -7.18 -11.69 13.69
CA SER A 310 -6.12 -12.71 13.61
C SER A 310 -5.75 -13.11 12.19
N ASP A 311 -6.72 -13.18 11.27
CA ASP A 311 -6.48 -13.45 9.85
C ASP A 311 -5.82 -12.24 9.18
N TYR A 312 -6.30 -11.04 9.48
CA TYR A 312 -5.79 -9.81 8.90
C TYR A 312 -4.37 -9.48 9.35
N MET A 313 -4.05 -9.71 10.62
CA MET A 313 -2.73 -9.43 11.21
C MET A 313 -1.79 -10.66 11.25
N ARG A 314 -2.13 -11.76 10.56
CA ARG A 314 -1.39 -13.04 10.64
C ARG A 314 0.11 -12.98 10.32
N TYR A 315 0.57 -11.90 9.71
CA TYR A 315 1.98 -11.65 9.43
C TYR A 315 2.61 -10.63 10.39
N LEU A 316 1.82 -9.91 11.19
CA LEU A 316 2.30 -8.88 12.11
C LEU A 316 2.45 -9.40 13.54
N GLU A 317 1.56 -10.27 13.96
CA GLU A 317 1.66 -10.90 15.28
C GLU A 317 2.81 -11.93 15.29
N GLU A 318 3.75 -11.78 16.23
CA GLU A 318 4.72 -12.83 16.49
C GLU A 318 3.96 -14.07 16.95
N LYS A 319 4.18 -15.19 16.26
CA LYS A 319 3.71 -16.47 16.80
C LYS A 319 4.43 -16.67 18.13
N SER A 320 3.74 -16.52 19.24
CA SER A 320 4.22 -17.02 20.53
C SER A 320 4.46 -18.52 20.36
N GLU A 321 5.74 -18.89 20.29
CA GLU A 321 6.20 -20.27 20.31
C GLU A 321 5.80 -21.00 21.62
#